data_48af4c287ecf2f0d17e2e92ab05bc0be
#
_entry.id   48af4c287ecf2f0d17e2e92ab05bc0be
#
_cell.length_a   1.000
_cell.length_b   1.000
_cell.length_c   1.000
_cell.angle_alpha   90.00
_cell.angle_beta   90.00
_cell.angle_gamma   90.00
#
_symmetry.space_group_name_H-M   'P 1'
#
loop_
_entity.id
_entity.type
_entity.pdbx_description
1 polymer ?
#
loop_
_entity_poly.entity_id
_entity_poly.type
_entity_poly.pdbx_seq_one_letter_code
_entity_poly.pdbx_strand_id
1 'polypeptide(L)'
;REQFYREASVLARLDHPSLPKVSDFFSSEDDDRDFLVMDFVPGQDLSQVIEQALDEVHFLAEAHVLDWARQLIEALIYLHSQEPPVLHRDIKPGNLKLTPNGTIKLVDFGLVKLLDPDEQTVTIVQGRGTAHYTPLEQYGGDTGHTDSRTDIYSLGATLYHLLTNEPPIEAKQRFLKPNSLPSPRDINPMISPRTERAVMWALNLHPDERPSNAQVLRDAVFNGIFPDATGKQVFVPHSSREWIERALSDPIQLRLALTASVLVLLGVFATFVK
;
A
#
# COMPACT_ATOMS: atom_id res chain seq x y z
N ARG A 1 25.59 17.71 5.26
CA ARG A 1 24.85 18.83 5.90
C ARG A 1 23.98 19.60 4.88
N GLU A 2 24.46 20.02 3.73
CA GLU A 2 23.65 20.72 2.72
C GLU A 2 22.43 19.88 2.28
N GLN A 3 22.63 18.60 2.02
CA GLN A 3 21.55 17.68 1.65
C GLN A 3 20.50 17.59 2.77
N PHE A 4 20.93 17.44 4.04
CA PHE A 4 20.01 17.42 5.17
C PHE A 4 19.14 18.69 5.25
N TYR A 5 19.77 19.88 5.12
CA TYR A 5 19.03 21.14 5.16
C TYR A 5 18.04 21.28 4.01
N ARG A 6 18.39 20.80 2.83
CA ARG A 6 17.50 20.78 1.66
C ARG A 6 16.29 19.88 1.91
N GLU A 7 16.52 18.63 2.34
CA GLU A 7 15.46 17.67 2.66
C GLU A 7 14.58 18.16 3.82
N ALA A 8 15.17 18.59 4.93
CA ALA A 8 14.45 19.12 6.08
C ALA A 8 13.59 20.35 5.73
N SER A 9 14.08 21.23 4.86
CA SER A 9 13.32 22.40 4.38
C SER A 9 12.08 22.02 3.59
N VAL A 10 12.12 20.92 2.84
CA VAL A 10 10.94 20.40 2.13
C VAL A 10 9.98 19.77 3.13
N LEU A 11 10.48 18.95 4.07
CA LEU A 11 9.65 18.33 5.11
C LEU A 11 8.92 19.36 5.97
N ALA A 12 9.56 20.49 6.27
CA ALA A 12 8.97 21.59 7.07
C ALA A 12 7.79 22.29 6.36
N ARG A 13 7.66 22.13 5.03
CA ARG A 13 6.54 22.69 4.25
C ARG A 13 5.37 21.73 4.11
N LEU A 14 5.57 20.43 4.45
CA LEU A 14 4.51 19.44 4.32
C LEU A 14 3.42 19.71 5.36
N ASP A 15 2.17 19.69 4.88
CA ASP A 15 0.97 19.85 5.70
C ASP A 15 -0.09 18.84 5.25
N HIS A 16 -0.18 17.72 5.97
CA HIS A 16 -1.15 16.66 5.68
C HIS A 16 -1.58 15.97 6.98
N PRO A 17 -2.89 15.63 7.14
CA PRO A 17 -3.40 15.03 8.39
C PRO A 17 -2.71 13.74 8.80
N SER A 18 -2.16 12.96 7.87
CA SER A 18 -1.43 11.71 8.15
C SER A 18 0.08 11.88 8.27
N LEU A 19 0.60 13.11 8.35
CA LEU A 19 2.02 13.40 8.57
C LEU A 19 2.20 14.19 9.87
N PRO A 20 3.29 13.98 10.65
CA PRO A 20 3.67 14.88 11.71
C PRO A 20 4.17 16.19 11.10
N LYS A 21 3.90 17.31 11.75
CA LYS A 21 4.43 18.60 11.30
C LYS A 21 5.87 18.76 11.80
N VAL A 22 6.76 19.10 10.88
CA VAL A 22 8.13 19.49 11.22
C VAL A 22 8.12 20.95 11.64
N SER A 23 8.63 21.26 12.84
CA SER A 23 8.63 22.57 13.43
C SER A 23 10.00 23.26 13.39
N ASP A 24 11.09 22.48 13.37
CA ASP A 24 12.46 22.99 13.32
C ASP A 24 13.44 21.92 12.81
N PHE A 25 14.62 22.35 12.37
CA PHE A 25 15.73 21.46 12.03
C PHE A 25 17.07 22.20 12.16
N PHE A 26 18.07 21.51 12.70
CA PHE A 26 19.40 22.08 12.92
C PHE A 26 20.47 20.99 12.98
N SER A 27 21.73 21.38 12.78
CA SER A 27 22.91 20.55 12.98
C SER A 27 23.63 20.94 14.25
N SER A 28 24.06 19.96 15.04
CA SER A 28 24.97 20.21 16.18
C SER A 28 26.38 20.51 15.68
N GLU A 29 27.04 21.50 16.27
CA GLU A 29 28.44 21.82 16.00
C GLU A 29 29.39 20.83 16.70
N ASP A 30 28.96 20.29 17.84
CA ASP A 30 29.81 19.48 18.73
C ASP A 30 29.81 18.00 18.39
N ASP A 31 28.67 17.46 17.88
CA ASP A 31 28.43 16.02 17.75
C ASP A 31 28.37 15.51 16.30
N ASP A 32 28.49 16.37 15.30
CA ASP A 32 28.26 16.06 13.87
C ASP A 32 26.92 15.35 13.60
N ARG A 33 25.87 15.77 14.35
CA ARG A 33 24.53 15.22 14.27
C ARG A 33 23.57 16.24 13.69
N ASP A 34 22.63 15.73 12.89
CA ASP A 34 21.51 16.49 12.36
C ASP A 34 20.24 16.17 13.15
N PHE A 35 19.45 17.19 13.48
CA PHE A 35 18.24 17.09 14.27
C PHE A 35 17.05 17.63 13.49
N LEU A 36 15.98 16.83 13.46
CA LEU A 36 14.68 17.21 12.92
C LEU A 36 13.67 17.22 14.09
N VAL A 37 13.06 18.38 14.34
CA VAL A 37 12.06 18.56 15.40
C VAL A 37 10.68 18.50 14.78
N MET A 38 9.83 17.60 15.28
CA MET A 38 8.48 17.40 14.76
C MET A 38 7.47 17.19 15.89
N ASP A 39 6.18 17.24 15.54
CA ASP A 39 5.10 16.94 16.47
C ASP A 39 5.29 15.56 17.10
N PHE A 40 5.06 15.49 18.41
CA PHE A 40 4.93 14.21 19.09
C PHE A 40 3.60 13.55 18.70
N VAL A 41 3.66 12.33 18.19
CA VAL A 41 2.46 11.57 17.79
C VAL A 41 2.13 10.55 18.88
N PRO A 42 1.05 10.76 19.67
CA PRO A 42 0.62 9.82 20.68
C PRO A 42 -0.02 8.58 20.04
N GLY A 43 -0.02 7.46 20.76
CA GLY A 43 -0.61 6.20 20.35
C GLY A 43 0.42 5.11 20.09
N GLN A 44 -0.07 3.94 19.74
CA GLN A 44 0.77 2.78 19.43
C GLN A 44 1.10 2.71 17.94
N ASP A 45 2.19 2.06 17.58
CA ASP A 45 2.44 1.77 16.17
C ASP A 45 1.70 0.50 15.72
N LEU A 46 1.56 0.32 14.40
CA LEU A 46 0.83 -0.82 13.87
C LEU A 46 1.56 -2.15 14.07
N SER A 47 2.86 -2.17 14.40
CA SER A 47 3.53 -3.41 14.83
C SER A 47 2.96 -3.90 16.15
N GLN A 48 2.74 -3.00 17.10
CA GLN A 48 2.13 -3.31 18.39
C GLN A 48 0.66 -3.76 18.22
N VAL A 49 -0.07 -3.20 17.24
CA VAL A 49 -1.42 -3.66 16.90
C VAL A 49 -1.43 -5.08 16.36
N ILE A 50 -0.47 -5.42 15.50
CA ILE A 50 -0.30 -6.80 14.98
C ILE A 50 0.07 -7.76 16.11
N GLU A 51 1.02 -7.39 16.98
CA GLU A 51 1.41 -8.21 18.14
C GLU A 51 0.22 -8.50 19.04
N GLN A 52 -0.62 -7.51 19.35
CA GLN A 52 -1.85 -7.69 20.11
C GLN A 52 -2.82 -8.66 19.42
N ALA A 53 -3.03 -8.51 18.10
CA ALA A 53 -3.90 -9.40 17.35
C ALA A 53 -3.39 -10.86 17.34
N LEU A 54 -2.05 -11.05 17.30
CA LEU A 54 -1.43 -12.36 17.41
C LEU A 54 -1.64 -12.98 18.81
N ASP A 55 -1.45 -12.20 19.87
CA ASP A 55 -1.64 -12.65 21.25
C ASP A 55 -3.09 -13.05 21.52
N GLU A 56 -4.05 -12.34 20.93
CA GLU A 56 -5.49 -12.61 21.01
C GLU A 56 -5.97 -13.66 19.99
N VAL A 57 -5.07 -14.19 19.16
CA VAL A 57 -5.32 -15.23 18.14
C VAL A 57 -6.46 -14.84 17.18
N HIS A 58 -6.42 -13.62 16.66
CA HIS A 58 -7.36 -13.15 15.65
C HIS A 58 -6.68 -12.34 14.54
N PHE A 59 -7.35 -12.21 13.40
CA PHE A 59 -6.94 -11.29 12.34
C PHE A 59 -7.57 -9.92 12.55
N LEU A 60 -6.85 -8.88 12.13
CA LEU A 60 -7.42 -7.54 12.08
C LEU A 60 -8.59 -7.50 11.07
N ALA A 61 -9.66 -6.82 11.42
CA ALA A 61 -10.80 -6.68 10.52
C ALA A 61 -10.38 -5.92 9.25
N GLU A 62 -10.66 -6.49 8.08
CA GLU A 62 -10.32 -5.89 6.78
C GLU A 62 -10.80 -4.44 6.67
N ALA A 63 -11.99 -4.12 7.20
CA ALA A 63 -12.55 -2.77 7.18
C ALA A 63 -11.65 -1.75 7.90
N HIS A 64 -11.05 -2.11 9.04
CA HIS A 64 -10.12 -1.25 9.75
C HIS A 64 -8.81 -1.07 8.97
N VAL A 65 -8.26 -2.16 8.43
CA VAL A 65 -7.05 -2.10 7.62
C VAL A 65 -7.27 -1.24 6.37
N LEU A 66 -8.43 -1.33 5.73
CA LEU A 66 -8.79 -0.51 4.57
C LEU A 66 -8.99 0.98 4.93
N ASP A 67 -9.51 1.29 6.12
CA ASP A 67 -9.59 2.68 6.57
C ASP A 67 -8.20 3.28 6.78
N TRP A 68 -7.28 2.56 7.40
CA TRP A 68 -5.87 2.97 7.52
C TRP A 68 -5.19 3.08 6.16
N ALA A 69 -5.42 2.11 5.27
CA ALA A 69 -4.90 2.14 3.90
C ALA A 69 -5.33 3.39 3.14
N ARG A 70 -6.59 3.84 3.30
CA ARG A 70 -7.11 5.06 2.69
C ARG A 70 -6.28 6.27 3.11
N GLN A 71 -6.08 6.43 4.41
CA GLN A 71 -5.32 7.56 4.97
C GLN A 71 -3.87 7.57 4.48
N LEU A 72 -3.24 6.38 4.40
CA LEU A 72 -1.87 6.23 3.91
C LEU A 72 -1.74 6.51 2.41
N ILE A 73 -2.67 6.02 1.61
CA ILE A 73 -2.67 6.27 0.16
C ILE A 73 -2.83 7.76 -0.13
N GLU A 74 -3.72 8.47 0.59
CA GLU A 74 -3.85 9.92 0.44
C GLU A 74 -2.57 10.67 0.85
N ALA A 75 -1.88 10.21 1.91
CA ALA A 75 -0.59 10.76 2.28
C ALA A 75 0.47 10.54 1.19
N LEU A 76 0.51 9.35 0.57
CA LEU A 76 1.43 9.08 -0.54
C LEU A 76 1.10 9.90 -1.78
N ILE A 77 -0.18 10.06 -2.13
CA ILE A 77 -0.62 10.94 -3.22
C ILE A 77 -0.10 12.37 -2.98
N TYR A 78 -0.26 12.87 -1.75
CA TYR A 78 0.23 14.18 -1.36
C TYR A 78 1.77 14.29 -1.44
N LEU A 79 2.51 13.33 -0.88
CA LEU A 79 3.98 13.33 -0.91
C LEU A 79 4.53 13.26 -2.35
N HIS A 80 3.98 12.38 -3.17
CA HIS A 80 4.42 12.18 -4.55
C HIS A 80 4.03 13.34 -5.48
N SER A 81 3.07 14.20 -5.08
CA SER A 81 2.67 15.40 -5.83
C SER A 81 3.49 16.65 -5.51
N GLN A 82 4.43 16.56 -4.57
CA GLN A 82 5.31 17.69 -4.27
C GLN A 82 6.30 17.96 -5.40
N GLU A 83 6.89 19.15 -5.42
CA GLU A 83 7.92 19.55 -6.38
C GLU A 83 9.18 19.99 -5.63
N PRO A 84 10.24 19.17 -5.64
CA PRO A 84 10.34 17.82 -6.24
C PRO A 84 9.51 16.79 -5.47
N PRO A 85 9.14 15.64 -6.11
CA PRO A 85 8.41 14.57 -5.43
C PRO A 85 9.15 14.02 -4.21
N VAL A 86 8.43 13.77 -3.13
CA VAL A 86 8.95 13.26 -1.87
C VAL A 86 8.63 11.78 -1.76
N LEU A 87 9.66 10.93 -1.60
CA LEU A 87 9.52 9.50 -1.34
C LEU A 87 9.81 9.21 0.14
N HIS A 88 8.99 8.36 0.76
CA HIS A 88 9.18 7.99 2.17
C HIS A 88 10.22 6.88 2.35
N ARG A 89 10.19 5.82 1.52
CA ARG A 89 11.15 4.72 1.42
C ARG A 89 11.27 3.76 2.60
N ASP A 90 10.58 4.00 3.70
CA ASP A 90 10.57 3.12 4.87
C ASP A 90 9.16 2.96 5.45
N ILE A 91 8.17 2.68 4.58
CA ILE A 91 6.78 2.41 4.99
C ILE A 91 6.73 0.99 5.54
N LYS A 92 6.40 0.88 6.84
CA LYS A 92 6.26 -0.40 7.57
C LYS A 92 5.38 -0.19 8.80
N PRO A 93 4.81 -1.23 9.41
CA PRO A 93 3.94 -1.09 10.58
C PRO A 93 4.56 -0.29 11.73
N GLY A 94 5.86 -0.44 12.00
CA GLY A 94 6.55 0.30 13.07
C GLY A 94 6.66 1.81 12.84
N ASN A 95 6.53 2.28 11.59
CA ASN A 95 6.55 3.69 11.23
C ASN A 95 5.15 4.30 11.05
N LEU A 96 4.10 3.57 11.43
CA LEU A 96 2.70 3.97 11.31
C LEU A 96 2.08 4.05 12.70
N LYS A 97 1.87 5.27 13.20
CA LYS A 97 1.25 5.52 14.51
C LYS A 97 -0.28 5.63 14.38
N LEU A 98 -0.99 4.78 15.12
CA LEU A 98 -2.44 4.87 15.28
C LEU A 98 -2.73 5.75 16.50
N THR A 99 -3.24 6.92 16.26
CA THR A 99 -3.60 7.87 17.31
C THR A 99 -4.91 7.47 18.00
N PRO A 100 -5.20 7.94 19.24
CA PRO A 100 -6.41 7.59 19.96
C PRO A 100 -7.72 7.96 19.25
N ASN A 101 -7.68 8.92 18.31
CA ASN A 101 -8.84 9.31 17.48
C ASN A 101 -8.97 8.52 16.16
N GLY A 102 -8.15 7.47 15.97
CA GLY A 102 -8.21 6.61 14.78
C GLY A 102 -7.46 7.14 13.56
N THR A 103 -6.70 8.23 13.69
CA THR A 103 -5.90 8.77 12.60
C THR A 103 -4.57 8.03 12.51
N ILE A 104 -4.17 7.63 11.29
CA ILE A 104 -2.84 7.11 11.02
C ILE A 104 -1.88 8.26 10.75
N LYS A 105 -0.72 8.23 11.41
CA LYS A 105 0.40 9.13 11.14
C LYS A 105 1.60 8.33 10.66
N LEU A 106 2.08 8.67 9.46
CA LEU A 106 3.31 8.13 8.89
C LEU A 106 4.47 8.92 9.49
N VAL A 107 5.28 8.27 10.31
CA VAL A 107 6.40 8.86 11.04
C VAL A 107 7.73 8.30 10.54
N ASP A 108 8.83 8.85 11.06
CA ASP A 108 10.20 8.42 10.74
C ASP A 108 10.63 8.70 9.30
N PHE A 109 10.87 9.99 9.04
CA PHE A 109 11.37 10.49 7.76
C PHE A 109 12.89 10.28 7.57
N GLY A 110 13.52 9.36 8.31
CA GLY A 110 14.98 9.18 8.30
C GLY A 110 15.57 8.71 6.95
N LEU A 111 14.73 8.20 6.05
CA LEU A 111 15.11 7.75 4.71
C LEU A 111 14.42 8.53 3.59
N VAL A 112 13.70 9.59 3.93
CA VAL A 112 13.04 10.45 2.93
C VAL A 112 14.07 11.01 1.96
N LYS A 113 13.77 10.89 0.68
CA LYS A 113 14.55 11.49 -0.39
C LYS A 113 13.68 12.35 -1.30
N LEU A 114 14.25 13.47 -1.66
CA LEU A 114 13.80 14.23 -2.82
C LEU A 114 14.29 13.50 -4.06
N LEU A 115 13.42 13.31 -5.05
CA LEU A 115 13.83 12.84 -6.36
C LEU A 115 14.59 13.97 -7.07
N ASP A 116 15.91 13.97 -6.93
CA ASP A 116 16.78 14.81 -7.73
C ASP A 116 17.23 13.98 -8.95
N PRO A 117 16.96 14.42 -10.20
CA PRO A 117 17.32 13.67 -11.40
C PRO A 117 18.82 13.41 -11.53
N ASP A 118 19.65 14.21 -10.87
CA ASP A 118 21.11 14.17 -10.99
C ASP A 118 21.80 13.42 -9.83
N GLU A 119 21.08 12.98 -8.79
CA GLU A 119 21.68 12.26 -7.66
C GLU A 119 21.41 10.75 -7.69
N GLN A 120 22.45 9.96 -7.97
CA GLN A 120 22.47 8.51 -7.73
C GLN A 120 22.64 8.25 -6.24
N THR A 121 21.69 7.55 -5.63
CA THR A 121 21.75 7.30 -4.18
C THR A 121 21.63 5.84 -3.82
N VAL A 122 22.64 5.35 -3.12
CA VAL A 122 22.63 4.03 -2.48
C VAL A 122 21.84 4.11 -1.18
N THR A 123 20.72 3.39 -1.09
CA THR A 123 20.01 3.19 0.16
C THR A 123 20.61 2.01 0.89
N ILE A 124 21.21 2.24 2.07
CA ILE A 124 21.63 1.15 2.95
C ILE A 124 20.40 0.69 3.71
N VAL A 125 19.96 -0.54 3.45
CA VAL A 125 18.88 -1.17 4.21
C VAL A 125 19.36 -1.42 5.64
N GLN A 126 18.91 -0.63 6.59
CA GLN A 126 19.26 -0.76 8.00
C GLN A 126 18.15 -1.52 8.76
N GLY A 127 18.56 -2.61 9.44
CA GLY A 127 17.72 -3.34 10.37
C GLY A 127 17.07 -4.62 9.81
N ARG A 128 17.05 -5.68 10.64
CA ARG A 128 16.48 -7.00 10.27
C ARG A 128 14.98 -6.95 9.95
N GLY A 129 14.21 -6.04 10.56
CA GLY A 129 12.76 -5.96 10.37
C GLY A 129 12.33 -5.19 9.10
N THR A 130 13.22 -4.40 8.49
CA THR A 130 12.88 -3.56 7.32
C THR A 130 12.89 -4.36 6.00
N ALA A 131 13.67 -5.45 5.91
CA ALA A 131 13.86 -6.21 4.68
C ALA A 131 12.57 -6.77 4.05
N HIS A 132 11.56 -7.10 4.85
CA HIS A 132 10.26 -7.58 4.39
C HIS A 132 9.45 -6.54 3.60
N TYR A 133 9.70 -5.25 3.84
CA TYR A 133 8.97 -4.13 3.23
C TYR A 133 9.78 -3.44 2.13
N THR A 134 11.04 -3.86 1.92
CA THR A 134 11.99 -3.23 1.02
C THR A 134 11.94 -3.88 -0.36
N PRO A 135 11.60 -3.16 -1.44
CA PRO A 135 11.62 -3.69 -2.79
C PRO A 135 13.04 -3.85 -3.34
N LEU A 136 13.19 -4.61 -4.44
CA LEU A 136 14.49 -4.97 -5.02
C LEU A 136 15.32 -3.76 -5.44
N GLU A 137 14.71 -2.73 -6.00
CA GLU A 137 15.39 -1.53 -6.47
C GLU A 137 16.07 -0.72 -5.35
N GLN A 138 15.66 -0.91 -4.10
CA GLN A 138 16.35 -0.28 -2.96
C GLN A 138 17.64 -1.00 -2.53
N TYR A 139 17.88 -2.21 -3.03
CA TYR A 139 19.12 -2.96 -2.76
C TYR A 139 20.20 -2.73 -3.84
N GLY A 140 19.81 -2.21 -4.99
CA GLY A 140 20.75 -1.92 -6.08
C GLY A 140 21.55 -0.66 -5.78
N GLY A 141 22.90 -0.73 -5.88
CA GLY A 141 23.75 0.44 -5.89
C GLY A 141 23.47 1.37 -7.09
N ASP A 142 24.47 1.82 -7.81
CA ASP A 142 24.42 2.82 -8.91
C ASP A 142 23.37 2.62 -10.03
N THR A 143 22.61 1.51 -10.04
CA THR A 143 21.60 1.20 -11.06
C THR A 143 20.15 1.25 -10.54
N GLY A 144 19.93 1.46 -9.24
CA GLY A 144 18.60 1.43 -8.64
C GLY A 144 17.87 2.77 -8.74
N HIS A 145 17.05 2.97 -9.77
CA HIS A 145 16.14 4.11 -9.83
C HIS A 145 14.95 3.86 -8.95
N THR A 146 14.90 4.49 -7.78
CA THR A 146 13.71 4.50 -6.91
C THR A 146 12.77 5.62 -7.32
N ASP A 147 11.49 5.30 -7.44
CA ASP A 147 10.41 6.25 -7.73
C ASP A 147 9.20 6.00 -6.80
N SER A 148 8.07 6.63 -7.06
CA SER A 148 6.84 6.49 -6.27
C SER A 148 6.37 5.04 -6.10
N ARG A 149 6.73 4.14 -7.01
CA ARG A 149 6.38 2.71 -6.98
C ARG A 149 7.15 1.92 -5.91
N THR A 150 8.24 2.49 -5.41
CA THR A 150 8.97 1.99 -4.23
C THR A 150 8.08 2.06 -2.98
N ASP A 151 7.45 3.20 -2.72
CA ASP A 151 6.51 3.38 -1.61
C ASP A 151 5.24 2.52 -1.78
N ILE A 152 4.79 2.31 -3.02
CA ILE A 152 3.66 1.42 -3.33
C ILE A 152 3.95 -0.02 -2.91
N TYR A 153 5.16 -0.54 -3.21
CA TYR A 153 5.56 -1.87 -2.75
C TYR A 153 5.57 -1.96 -1.22
N SER A 154 6.20 -0.99 -0.56
CA SER A 154 6.32 -0.97 0.90
C SER A 154 4.95 -0.87 1.59
N LEU A 155 4.01 -0.09 1.01
CA LEU A 155 2.62 -0.06 1.45
C LEU A 155 1.93 -1.42 1.22
N GLY A 156 2.11 -2.04 0.05
CA GLY A 156 1.60 -3.38 -0.24
C GLY A 156 2.08 -4.42 0.77
N ALA A 157 3.38 -4.39 1.13
CA ALA A 157 3.98 -5.24 2.14
C ALA A 157 3.42 -4.99 3.55
N THR A 158 3.17 -3.73 3.87
CA THR A 158 2.53 -3.33 5.12
C THR A 158 1.09 -3.84 5.21
N LEU A 159 0.31 -3.68 4.15
CA LEU A 159 -1.08 -4.17 4.09
C LEU A 159 -1.14 -5.70 4.14
N TYR A 160 -0.22 -6.39 3.45
CA TYR A 160 -0.10 -7.84 3.55
C TYR A 160 0.07 -8.27 5.02
N HIS A 161 1.02 -7.65 5.73
CA HIS A 161 1.31 -7.98 7.14
C HIS A 161 0.10 -7.68 8.06
N LEU A 162 -0.55 -6.52 7.91
CA LEU A 162 -1.74 -6.17 8.68
C LEU A 162 -2.91 -7.13 8.46
N LEU A 163 -3.08 -7.64 7.25
CA LEU A 163 -4.18 -8.53 6.89
C LEU A 163 -3.94 -10.00 7.28
N THR A 164 -2.68 -10.42 7.35
CA THR A 164 -2.31 -11.82 7.56
C THR A 164 -1.64 -12.09 8.91
N ASN A 165 -1.29 -11.04 9.66
CA ASN A 165 -0.41 -11.09 10.85
C ASN A 165 0.98 -11.67 10.55
N GLU A 166 1.33 -11.92 9.31
CA GLU A 166 2.62 -12.42 8.87
C GLU A 166 3.28 -11.45 7.89
N PRO A 167 4.56 -11.05 8.08
CA PRO A 167 5.23 -10.22 7.11
C PRO A 167 5.42 -10.99 5.79
N PRO A 168 5.35 -10.32 4.63
CA PRO A 168 5.61 -10.99 3.36
C PRO A 168 7.06 -11.49 3.30
N ILE A 169 7.30 -12.52 2.49
CA ILE A 169 8.64 -13.00 2.20
C ILE A 169 9.45 -11.87 1.53
N GLU A 170 10.70 -11.68 1.96
CA GLU A 170 11.58 -10.64 1.44
C GLU A 170 11.69 -10.68 -0.10
N ALA A 171 11.74 -9.51 -0.74
CA ALA A 171 11.84 -9.39 -2.19
C ALA A 171 13.01 -10.18 -2.79
N LYS A 172 14.17 -10.17 -2.13
CA LYS A 172 15.35 -10.96 -2.55
C LYS A 172 15.09 -12.47 -2.55
N GLN A 173 14.41 -12.97 -1.52
CA GLN A 173 14.08 -14.40 -1.42
C GLN A 173 13.04 -14.79 -2.48
N ARG A 174 12.04 -13.93 -2.72
CA ARG A 174 11.03 -14.13 -3.77
C ARG A 174 11.65 -14.11 -5.17
N PHE A 175 12.65 -13.27 -5.41
CA PHE A 175 13.39 -13.23 -6.68
C PHE A 175 14.14 -14.54 -6.93
N LEU A 176 14.79 -15.09 -5.89
CA LEU A 176 15.49 -16.39 -5.98
C LEU A 176 14.55 -17.59 -6.07
N LYS A 177 13.36 -17.49 -5.46
CA LYS A 177 12.34 -18.53 -5.43
C LYS A 177 10.99 -17.98 -5.86
N PRO A 178 10.72 -17.92 -7.16
CA PRO A 178 9.43 -17.46 -7.69
C PRO A 178 8.24 -18.21 -7.08
N ASN A 179 7.10 -17.54 -6.95
CA ASN A 179 5.86 -18.09 -6.39
C ASN A 179 5.96 -18.57 -4.92
N SER A 180 6.94 -18.07 -4.17
CA SER A 180 7.09 -18.43 -2.76
C SER A 180 6.16 -17.66 -1.82
N LEU A 181 5.65 -16.47 -2.23
CA LEU A 181 4.74 -15.67 -1.41
C LEU A 181 3.35 -16.30 -1.41
N PRO A 182 2.81 -16.71 -0.24
CA PRO A 182 1.43 -17.18 -0.13
C PRO A 182 0.45 -16.06 -0.50
N SER A 183 -0.71 -16.43 -1.05
CA SER A 183 -1.79 -15.46 -1.20
C SER A 183 -2.30 -15.03 0.18
N PRO A 184 -2.63 -13.73 0.39
CA PRO A 184 -3.23 -13.29 1.65
C PRO A 184 -4.43 -14.11 2.08
N ARG A 185 -5.26 -14.58 1.15
CA ARG A 185 -6.46 -15.39 1.43
C ARG A 185 -6.16 -16.85 1.75
N ASP A 186 -4.97 -17.36 1.41
CA ASP A 186 -4.53 -18.68 1.87
C ASP A 186 -4.25 -18.68 3.38
N ILE A 187 -3.89 -17.52 3.95
CA ILE A 187 -3.62 -17.32 5.37
C ILE A 187 -4.89 -16.86 6.10
N ASN A 188 -5.54 -15.82 5.57
CA ASN A 188 -6.77 -15.24 6.12
C ASN A 188 -7.90 -15.26 5.07
N PRO A 189 -8.76 -16.29 5.06
CA PRO A 189 -9.85 -16.42 4.08
C PRO A 189 -10.93 -15.33 4.16
N MET A 190 -10.94 -14.51 5.22
CA MET A 190 -11.89 -13.42 5.39
C MET A 190 -11.58 -12.19 4.52
N ILE A 191 -10.38 -12.12 3.94
CA ILE A 191 -9.97 -11.04 3.03
C ILE A 191 -10.78 -11.12 1.73
N SER A 192 -11.27 -9.98 1.25
CA SER A 192 -12.00 -9.92 -0.01
C SER A 192 -11.07 -10.17 -1.23
N PRO A 193 -11.59 -10.73 -2.32
CA PRO A 193 -10.82 -10.94 -3.55
C PRO A 193 -10.22 -9.65 -4.13
N ARG A 194 -10.92 -8.52 -3.94
CA ARG A 194 -10.44 -7.20 -4.38
C ARG A 194 -9.18 -6.79 -3.62
N THR A 195 -9.23 -6.85 -2.29
CA THR A 195 -8.10 -6.47 -1.43
C THR A 195 -6.90 -7.36 -1.66
N GLU A 196 -7.10 -8.68 -1.74
CA GLU A 196 -6.04 -9.63 -2.12
C GLU A 196 -5.37 -9.22 -3.43
N ARG A 197 -6.17 -9.01 -4.49
CA ARG A 197 -5.64 -8.63 -5.80
C ARG A 197 -4.85 -7.33 -5.77
N ALA A 198 -5.34 -6.30 -5.05
CA ALA A 198 -4.68 -5.02 -4.95
C ALA A 198 -3.34 -5.11 -4.20
N VAL A 199 -3.31 -5.86 -3.08
CA VAL A 199 -2.10 -6.10 -2.29
C VAL A 199 -1.07 -6.87 -3.11
N MET A 200 -1.48 -7.96 -3.78
CA MET A 200 -0.57 -8.76 -4.61
C MET A 200 -0.05 -7.97 -5.82
N TRP A 201 -0.88 -7.08 -6.40
CA TRP A 201 -0.44 -6.18 -7.48
C TRP A 201 0.62 -5.18 -7.01
N ALA A 202 0.44 -4.57 -5.84
CA ALA A 202 1.45 -3.68 -5.25
C ALA A 202 2.77 -4.41 -4.93
N LEU A 203 2.70 -5.69 -4.59
CA LEU A 203 3.85 -6.55 -4.23
C LEU A 203 4.59 -7.17 -5.42
N ASN A 204 4.29 -6.80 -6.67
CA ASN A 204 5.08 -7.27 -7.80
C ASN A 204 6.54 -6.87 -7.66
N LEU A 205 7.45 -7.80 -8.03
CA LEU A 205 8.89 -7.57 -7.86
C LEU A 205 9.40 -6.51 -8.84
N HIS A 206 8.91 -6.51 -10.08
CA HIS A 206 9.28 -5.50 -11.07
C HIS A 206 8.42 -4.23 -10.89
N PRO A 207 9.01 -3.03 -10.79
CA PRO A 207 8.26 -1.79 -10.62
C PRO A 207 7.20 -1.53 -11.71
N ASP A 208 7.48 -1.87 -12.97
CA ASP A 208 6.54 -1.68 -14.08
C ASP A 208 5.30 -2.57 -14.02
N GLU A 209 5.34 -3.63 -13.23
CA GLU A 209 4.21 -4.53 -12.99
C GLU A 209 3.33 -4.09 -11.81
N ARG A 210 3.72 -3.05 -11.08
CA ARG A 210 2.97 -2.46 -9.96
C ARG A 210 1.98 -1.41 -10.46
N PRO A 211 1.04 -0.94 -9.59
CA PRO A 211 0.33 0.30 -9.84
C PRO A 211 1.30 1.44 -10.17
N SER A 212 1.04 2.19 -11.23
CA SER A 212 1.95 3.23 -11.73
C SER A 212 2.11 4.42 -10.76
N ASN A 213 1.13 4.63 -9.88
CA ASN A 213 1.10 5.67 -8.87
C ASN A 213 0.09 5.34 -7.77
N ALA A 214 0.08 6.12 -6.69
CA ALA A 214 -0.81 5.90 -5.55
C ALA A 214 -2.30 6.10 -5.89
N GLN A 215 -2.65 6.95 -6.85
CA GLN A 215 -4.04 7.12 -7.32
C GLN A 215 -4.56 5.82 -7.96
N VAL A 216 -3.75 5.19 -8.81
CA VAL A 216 -4.10 3.91 -9.45
C VAL A 216 -4.27 2.80 -8.40
N LEU A 217 -3.41 2.76 -7.37
CA LEU A 217 -3.57 1.83 -6.25
C LEU A 217 -4.87 2.11 -5.48
N ARG A 218 -5.20 3.38 -5.21
CA ARG A 218 -6.46 3.78 -4.56
C ARG A 218 -7.67 3.25 -5.32
N ASP A 219 -7.68 3.43 -6.64
CA ASP A 219 -8.79 2.99 -7.49
C ASP A 219 -8.92 1.45 -7.51
N ALA A 220 -7.81 0.72 -7.45
CA ALA A 220 -7.83 -0.73 -7.30
C ALA A 220 -8.42 -1.17 -5.97
N VAL A 221 -7.94 -0.61 -4.86
CA VAL A 221 -8.37 -0.98 -3.50
C VAL A 221 -9.84 -0.62 -3.26
N PHE A 222 -10.26 0.61 -3.58
CA PHE A 222 -11.56 1.13 -3.17
C PHE A 222 -12.63 1.06 -4.25
N ASN A 223 -12.26 1.19 -5.52
CA ASN A 223 -13.18 1.19 -6.65
C ASN A 223 -13.16 -0.14 -7.45
N GLY A 224 -12.23 -1.04 -7.12
CA GLY A 224 -12.09 -2.34 -7.81
C GLY A 224 -11.66 -2.20 -9.27
N ILE A 225 -10.97 -1.13 -9.63
CA ILE A 225 -10.54 -0.85 -11.01
C ILE A 225 -9.12 -1.36 -11.21
N PHE A 226 -8.96 -2.37 -12.05
CA PHE A 226 -7.67 -2.97 -12.37
C PHE A 226 -7.43 -2.97 -13.88
N PRO A 227 -6.19 -2.90 -14.37
CA PRO A 227 -5.89 -3.18 -15.77
C PRO A 227 -5.98 -4.69 -16.02
N ASP A 228 -6.50 -5.08 -17.20
CA ASP A 228 -6.34 -6.43 -17.74
C ASP A 228 -5.01 -6.57 -18.53
N ALA A 229 -4.78 -7.75 -19.09
CA ALA A 229 -3.57 -8.03 -19.89
C ALA A 229 -3.46 -7.14 -21.16
N THR A 230 -4.53 -6.46 -21.56
CA THR A 230 -4.57 -5.54 -22.72
C THR A 230 -4.52 -4.07 -22.29
N GLY A 231 -4.41 -3.80 -20.98
CA GLY A 231 -4.43 -2.45 -20.40
C GLY A 231 -5.84 -1.85 -20.26
N LYS A 232 -6.91 -2.62 -20.55
CA LYS A 232 -8.28 -2.17 -20.30
C LYS A 232 -8.61 -2.29 -18.81
N GLN A 233 -9.40 -1.34 -18.33
CA GLN A 233 -9.87 -1.38 -16.95
C GLN A 233 -10.92 -2.47 -16.74
N VAL A 234 -10.68 -3.35 -15.78
CA VAL A 234 -11.58 -4.41 -15.35
C VAL A 234 -12.01 -4.15 -13.92
N PHE A 235 -13.29 -4.30 -13.66
CA PHE A 235 -13.84 -4.17 -12.32
C PHE A 235 -13.77 -5.49 -11.55
N VAL A 236 -13.25 -5.44 -10.33
CA VAL A 236 -13.24 -6.56 -9.37
C VAL A 236 -14.09 -6.18 -8.16
N PRO A 237 -15.19 -6.88 -7.90
CA PRO A 237 -16.06 -6.58 -6.78
C PRO A 237 -15.39 -6.94 -5.45
N HIS A 238 -15.74 -6.19 -4.40
CA HIS A 238 -15.37 -6.52 -3.03
C HIS A 238 -16.17 -7.72 -2.50
N SER A 239 -17.44 -7.82 -2.90
CA SER A 239 -18.34 -8.90 -2.53
C SER A 239 -19.28 -9.30 -3.66
N SER A 240 -19.90 -10.48 -3.55
CA SER A 240 -20.94 -10.91 -4.50
C SER A 240 -22.12 -9.95 -4.57
N ARG A 241 -22.45 -9.28 -3.46
CA ARG A 241 -23.52 -8.29 -3.41
C ARG A 241 -23.20 -7.07 -4.27
N GLU A 242 -22.01 -6.53 -4.17
CA GLU A 242 -21.56 -5.39 -4.99
C GLU A 242 -21.57 -5.73 -6.48
N TRP A 243 -21.20 -6.96 -6.85
CA TRP A 243 -21.29 -7.44 -8.23
C TRP A 243 -22.74 -7.44 -8.73
N ILE A 244 -23.67 -7.94 -7.93
CA ILE A 244 -25.11 -7.97 -8.24
C ILE A 244 -25.66 -6.55 -8.38
N GLU A 245 -25.38 -5.65 -7.43
CA GLU A 245 -25.84 -4.27 -7.47
C GLU A 245 -25.35 -3.52 -8.70
N ARG A 246 -24.09 -3.73 -9.10
CA ARG A 246 -23.54 -3.14 -10.34
C ARG A 246 -24.14 -3.76 -11.59
N ALA A 247 -24.33 -5.07 -11.63
CA ALA A 247 -24.97 -5.74 -12.76
C ALA A 247 -26.42 -5.28 -12.97
N LEU A 248 -27.14 -5.01 -11.87
CA LEU A 248 -28.50 -4.48 -11.92
C LEU A 248 -28.57 -2.99 -12.29
N SER A 249 -27.53 -2.23 -12.04
CA SER A 249 -27.46 -0.79 -12.40
C SER A 249 -27.06 -0.56 -13.87
N ASP A 250 -26.45 -1.54 -14.54
CA ASP A 250 -26.11 -1.47 -15.96
C ASP A 250 -27.28 -1.99 -16.83
N PRO A 251 -27.94 -1.11 -17.62
CA PRO A 251 -29.09 -1.51 -18.41
C PRO A 251 -28.81 -2.59 -19.46
N ILE A 252 -27.56 -2.69 -19.92
CA ILE A 252 -27.15 -3.72 -20.90
C ILE A 252 -26.99 -5.08 -20.17
N GLN A 253 -26.30 -5.09 -19.02
CA GLN A 253 -26.10 -6.29 -18.23
C GLN A 253 -27.42 -6.81 -17.66
N LEU A 254 -28.30 -5.91 -17.22
CA LEU A 254 -29.63 -6.26 -16.75
C LEU A 254 -30.45 -6.97 -17.86
N ARG A 255 -30.42 -6.45 -19.10
CA ARG A 255 -31.10 -7.10 -20.24
C ARG A 255 -30.52 -8.48 -20.55
N LEU A 256 -29.18 -8.62 -20.51
CA LEU A 256 -28.50 -9.90 -20.70
C LEU A 256 -28.87 -10.91 -19.60
N ALA A 257 -28.88 -10.49 -18.36
CA ALA A 257 -29.26 -11.32 -17.23
C ALA A 257 -30.73 -11.78 -17.31
N LEU A 258 -31.65 -10.87 -17.68
CA LEU A 258 -33.06 -11.19 -17.89
C LEU A 258 -33.26 -12.17 -19.06
N THR A 259 -32.56 -11.98 -20.19
CA THR A 259 -32.65 -12.89 -21.32
C THR A 259 -32.09 -14.27 -20.99
N ALA A 260 -30.95 -14.34 -20.27
CA ALA A 260 -30.40 -15.61 -19.81
C ALA A 260 -31.34 -16.34 -18.84
N SER A 261 -31.95 -15.61 -17.91
CA SER A 261 -32.92 -16.19 -16.98
C SER A 261 -34.15 -16.74 -17.67
N VAL A 262 -34.69 -16.04 -18.69
CA VAL A 262 -35.81 -16.51 -19.50
C VAL A 262 -35.44 -17.77 -20.29
N LEU A 263 -34.23 -17.81 -20.86
CA LEU A 263 -33.77 -19.00 -21.58
C LEU A 263 -33.60 -20.23 -20.69
N VAL A 264 -33.08 -20.03 -19.45
CA VAL A 264 -32.96 -21.08 -18.44
C VAL A 264 -34.36 -21.60 -18.04
N LEU A 265 -35.31 -20.70 -17.77
CA LEU A 265 -36.69 -21.09 -17.44
C LEU A 265 -37.37 -21.82 -18.56
N LEU A 266 -37.20 -21.41 -19.81
CA LEU A 266 -37.71 -22.10 -20.98
C LEU A 266 -37.07 -23.49 -21.17
N GLY A 267 -35.77 -23.60 -20.92
CA GLY A 267 -35.03 -24.86 -20.95
C GLY A 267 -35.54 -25.85 -19.88
N VAL A 268 -35.73 -25.37 -18.65
CA VAL A 268 -36.30 -26.16 -17.56
C VAL A 268 -37.74 -26.58 -17.89
N PHE A 269 -38.58 -25.67 -18.39
CA PHE A 269 -39.96 -26.00 -18.79
C PHE A 269 -40.02 -27.05 -19.89
N ALA A 270 -39.15 -26.95 -20.87
CA ALA A 270 -39.06 -27.94 -21.97
C ALA A 270 -38.64 -29.35 -21.49
N THR A 271 -37.93 -29.47 -20.38
CA THR A 271 -37.56 -30.76 -19.78
C THR A 271 -38.68 -31.39 -18.95
N PHE A 272 -39.65 -30.59 -18.46
CA PHE A 272 -40.81 -31.10 -17.73
C PHE A 272 -42.05 -31.37 -18.57
N VAL A 273 -42.07 -30.94 -19.83
CA VAL A 273 -43.19 -31.16 -20.79
C VAL A 273 -42.97 -32.38 -21.69
N LYS A 274 -41.88 -33.13 -21.48
CA LYS A 274 -41.65 -34.44 -22.04
C LYS A 274 -41.98 -35.51 -20.99
#